data_d923fddd0175e01684ce6a51d9d1f04b
#
_entry.id   d923fddd0175e01684ce6a51d9d1f04b
#
_cell.length_a   1.000
_cell.length_b   1.000
_cell.length_c   1.000
_cell.angle_alpha   90.00
_cell.angle_beta   90.00
_cell.angle_gamma   90.00
#
_symmetry.space_group_name_H-M   'P 1'
#
loop_
_entity.id
_entity.type
_entity.pdbx_description
1 polymer ?
#
loop_
_entity_poly.entity_id
_entity_poly.type
_entity_poly.pdbx_seq_one_letter_code
_entity_poly.pdbx_strand_id
1 'polypeptide(L)'
;HKSYGNKYAAVVLNEDAKAVMHKLISMHNNLNNVQIMEEYNKVASLMDWKPIDSPTTVENWRQKFALTTMAGNKGDKALKNTRMKQIHREAPTQALTYWTLDGWDAELFYQKKTPKTVKKNGEEKRYMYTTYTNRKTMVVVLDACEKYPVGYAIGDHESPALIREALRNAVQHTKELFGERYKPLQLQSDNYQKKVMVPFYEAMTKYYTPAALGNAKSKIVEPYFKRLNVEYCQKQANW
;
A
#
# COMPACT_ATOMS: atom_id res chain seq x y z
N HIS A 1 -14.49 10.38 41.50
CA HIS A 1 -14.00 9.05 41.13
C HIS A 1 -12.60 8.86 41.70
N LYS A 2 -12.45 8.00 42.73
CA LYS A 2 -11.14 7.58 43.19
C LYS A 2 -10.54 6.68 42.11
N SER A 3 -9.44 7.10 41.51
CA SER A 3 -8.64 6.28 40.61
C SER A 3 -8.01 5.14 41.42
N TYR A 4 -8.46 3.95 41.22
CA TYR A 4 -7.87 2.72 41.76
C TYR A 4 -6.60 2.32 40.95
N GLY A 5 -5.67 3.26 40.79
CA GLY A 5 -4.36 2.96 40.20
C GLY A 5 -3.48 2.34 41.27
N ASN A 6 -2.94 1.15 41.01
CA ASN A 6 -1.96 0.55 41.88
C ASN A 6 -0.62 1.31 41.77
N LYS A 7 -0.44 2.31 42.63
CA LYS A 7 0.76 3.17 42.68
C LYS A 7 2.07 2.38 42.86
N TYR A 8 1.98 1.17 43.42
CA TYR A 8 3.14 0.31 43.70
C TYR A 8 3.49 -0.63 42.53
N ALA A 9 2.66 -0.70 41.49
CA ALA A 9 2.92 -1.53 40.34
C ALA A 9 3.81 -0.85 39.29
N ALA A 10 4.10 0.43 39.44
CA ALA A 10 4.98 1.13 38.47
C ALA A 10 6.41 0.58 38.59
N VAL A 11 6.94 0.09 37.48
CA VAL A 11 8.23 -0.61 37.41
C VAL A 11 9.32 0.30 36.85
N VAL A 12 9.01 1.09 35.83
CA VAL A 12 9.96 2.04 35.20
C VAL A 12 9.76 3.40 35.82
N LEU A 13 10.46 3.72 36.91
CA LEU A 13 10.17 4.88 37.75
C LEU A 13 11.11 6.05 37.52
N ASN A 14 12.41 5.81 37.36
CA ASN A 14 13.39 6.88 37.22
C ASN A 14 13.61 7.27 35.73
N GLU A 15 14.21 8.40 35.49
CA GLU A 15 14.43 8.93 34.15
C GLU A 15 15.43 8.09 33.34
N ASP A 16 16.45 7.50 33.99
CA ASP A 16 17.42 6.63 33.33
C ASP A 16 16.76 5.33 32.86
N ALA A 17 15.92 4.73 33.71
CA ALA A 17 15.13 3.54 33.34
C ALA A 17 14.17 3.86 32.17
N LYS A 18 13.56 5.03 32.16
CA LYS A 18 12.73 5.49 31.02
C LYS A 18 13.56 5.71 29.75
N ALA A 19 14.75 6.27 29.88
CA ALA A 19 15.65 6.49 28.75
C ALA A 19 16.12 5.16 28.15
N VAL A 20 16.45 4.16 28.96
CA VAL A 20 16.79 2.80 28.53
C VAL A 20 15.59 2.15 27.83
N MET A 21 14.39 2.23 28.41
CA MET A 21 13.18 1.71 27.79
C MET A 21 12.90 2.38 26.45
N HIS A 22 13.00 3.72 26.38
CA HIS A 22 12.85 4.46 25.14
C HIS A 22 13.86 4.04 24.08
N LYS A 23 15.14 3.88 24.46
CA LYS A 23 16.21 3.43 23.55
C LYS A 23 15.92 2.05 23.01
N LEU A 24 15.56 1.07 23.85
CA LEU A 24 15.22 -0.29 23.43
C LEU A 24 14.03 -0.33 22.47
N ILE A 25 12.99 0.46 22.75
CA ILE A 25 11.81 0.57 21.89
C ILE A 25 12.15 1.25 20.54
N SER A 26 13.07 2.21 20.50
CA SER A 26 13.42 2.95 19.29
C SER A 26 14.46 2.27 18.39
N MET A 27 15.00 1.12 18.78
CA MET A 27 16.00 0.40 18.00
C MET A 27 15.42 -0.06 16.65
N HIS A 28 16.21 0.09 15.58
CA HIS A 28 15.80 -0.26 14.20
C HIS A 28 15.60 -1.78 13.97
N ASN A 29 16.13 -2.63 14.83
CA ASN A 29 15.97 -4.09 14.77
C ASN A 29 14.58 -4.59 15.21
N ASN A 30 13.68 -3.70 15.59
CA ASN A 30 12.27 -3.99 15.92
C ASN A 30 12.09 -5.15 16.91
N LEU A 31 12.82 -5.14 18.03
CA LEU A 31 12.67 -6.13 19.08
C LEU A 31 11.20 -6.26 19.50
N ASN A 32 10.73 -7.48 19.73
CA ASN A 32 9.39 -7.71 20.27
C ASN A 32 9.32 -7.37 21.78
N ASN A 33 8.13 -7.38 22.36
CA ASN A 33 7.93 -6.95 23.74
C ASN A 33 8.64 -7.85 24.76
N VAL A 34 8.77 -9.15 24.47
CA VAL A 34 9.48 -10.10 25.32
C VAL A 34 10.98 -9.82 25.27
N GLN A 35 11.54 -9.65 24.09
CA GLN A 35 12.96 -9.33 23.93
C GLN A 35 13.34 -7.99 24.59
N ILE A 36 12.48 -6.96 24.47
CA ILE A 36 12.71 -5.69 25.16
C ILE A 36 12.68 -5.87 26.69
N MET A 37 11.75 -6.66 27.18
CA MET A 37 11.65 -6.96 28.59
C MET A 37 12.93 -7.67 29.10
N GLU A 38 13.42 -8.65 28.36
CA GLU A 38 14.66 -9.38 28.69
C GLU A 38 15.87 -8.45 28.69
N GLU A 39 16.05 -7.63 27.66
CA GLU A 39 17.16 -6.69 27.59
C GLU A 39 17.07 -5.59 28.66
N TYR A 40 15.87 -5.09 28.93
CA TYR A 40 15.65 -4.15 30.02
C TYR A 40 16.01 -4.77 31.37
N ASN A 41 15.60 -6.02 31.64
CA ASN A 41 15.85 -6.69 32.91
C ASN A 41 17.35 -6.98 33.12
N LYS A 42 18.14 -7.22 32.06
CA LYS A 42 19.60 -7.28 32.16
C LYS A 42 20.20 -5.97 32.68
N VAL A 43 19.75 -4.84 32.13
CA VAL A 43 20.20 -3.52 32.60
C VAL A 43 19.67 -3.23 34.01
N ALA A 44 18.41 -3.55 34.29
CA ALA A 44 17.80 -3.37 35.61
C ALA A 44 18.55 -4.10 36.68
N SER A 45 19.02 -5.33 36.42
CA SER A 45 19.86 -6.12 37.34
C SER A 45 21.21 -5.47 37.65
N LEU A 46 21.82 -4.80 36.63
CA LEU A 46 23.10 -4.10 36.82
C LEU A 46 22.96 -2.78 37.59
N MET A 47 21.80 -2.14 37.45
CA MET A 47 21.53 -0.81 38.03
C MET A 47 20.68 -0.84 39.29
N ASP A 48 20.42 -2.03 39.83
CA ASP A 48 19.55 -2.29 40.99
C ASP A 48 18.14 -1.66 40.83
N TRP A 49 17.59 -1.78 39.60
CA TRP A 49 16.22 -1.37 39.32
C TRP A 49 15.26 -2.55 39.44
N LYS A 50 13.99 -2.24 39.70
CA LYS A 50 12.94 -3.24 39.69
C LYS A 50 12.77 -3.87 38.31
N PRO A 51 12.82 -5.21 38.18
CA PRO A 51 12.62 -5.88 36.91
C PRO A 51 11.16 -5.77 36.41
N ILE A 52 10.95 -5.96 35.11
CA ILE A 52 9.64 -6.06 34.50
C ILE A 52 9.21 -7.53 34.47
N ASP A 53 8.04 -7.82 35.00
CA ASP A 53 7.49 -9.18 35.10
C ASP A 53 6.54 -9.53 33.94
N SER A 54 6.10 -8.52 33.18
CA SER A 54 5.14 -8.73 32.09
C SER A 54 5.47 -7.93 30.83
N PRO A 55 5.42 -8.56 29.64
CA PRO A 55 5.56 -7.87 28.35
C PRO A 55 4.52 -6.76 28.12
N THR A 56 3.38 -6.82 28.82
CA THR A 56 2.33 -5.77 28.76
C THR A 56 2.85 -4.41 29.26
N THR A 57 3.81 -4.41 30.19
CA THR A 57 4.47 -3.18 30.64
C THR A 57 5.22 -2.52 29.49
N VAL A 58 5.93 -3.30 28.67
CA VAL A 58 6.62 -2.81 27.48
C VAL A 58 5.62 -2.27 26.46
N GLU A 59 4.49 -2.95 26.24
CA GLU A 59 3.44 -2.46 25.34
C GLU A 59 2.88 -1.11 25.77
N ASN A 60 2.62 -0.93 27.06
CA ASN A 60 2.17 0.35 27.61
C ASN A 60 3.21 1.48 27.37
N TRP A 61 4.51 1.16 27.49
CA TRP A 61 5.57 2.12 27.18
C TRP A 61 5.69 2.39 25.69
N ARG A 62 5.48 1.40 24.81
CA ARG A 62 5.40 1.63 23.36
C ARG A 62 4.30 2.62 22.99
N GLN A 63 3.13 2.51 23.61
CA GLN A 63 2.03 3.45 23.39
C GLN A 63 2.40 4.87 23.85
N LYS A 64 3.02 5.01 25.04
CA LYS A 64 3.48 6.31 25.56
C LYS A 64 4.54 6.96 24.65
N PHE A 65 5.48 6.17 24.14
CA PHE A 65 6.57 6.64 23.30
C PHE A 65 6.26 6.60 21.79
N ALA A 66 5.05 6.28 21.40
CA ALA A 66 4.69 5.99 20.00
C ALA A 66 5.10 7.09 19.00
N LEU A 67 5.05 8.36 19.40
CA LEU A 67 5.46 9.48 18.54
C LEU A 67 6.99 9.58 18.39
N THR A 68 7.71 9.47 19.51
CA THR A 68 9.17 9.70 19.54
C THR A 68 9.98 8.51 19.04
N THR A 69 9.45 7.29 19.16
CA THR A 69 10.16 6.07 18.77
C THR A 69 9.82 5.59 17.36
N MET A 70 8.73 6.07 16.77
CA MET A 70 8.27 5.58 15.47
C MET A 70 9.25 5.84 14.33
N ALA A 71 9.90 7.01 14.34
CA ALA A 71 10.92 7.35 13.34
C ALA A 71 12.13 6.42 13.43
N GLY A 72 12.62 6.14 14.65
CA GLY A 72 13.74 5.23 14.87
C GLY A 72 13.42 3.78 14.48
N ASN A 73 12.22 3.32 14.81
CA ASN A 73 11.75 1.96 14.59
C ASN A 73 11.39 1.63 13.14
N LYS A 74 10.59 2.53 12.52
CA LYS A 74 9.95 2.33 11.20
C LYS A 74 10.42 3.31 10.14
N GLY A 75 11.31 4.24 10.52
CA GLY A 75 11.83 5.29 9.67
C GLY A 75 10.90 6.50 9.53
N ASP A 76 11.46 7.62 9.10
CA ASP A 76 10.77 8.90 8.92
C ASP A 76 9.55 8.82 7.98
N LYS A 77 9.66 7.98 6.95
CA LYS A 77 8.57 7.79 5.99
C LYS A 77 7.32 7.20 6.64
N ALA A 78 7.50 6.22 7.53
CA ALA A 78 6.39 5.61 8.27
C ALA A 78 5.78 6.60 9.28
N LEU A 79 6.60 7.40 9.96
CA LEU A 79 6.14 8.46 10.85
C LEU A 79 5.29 9.49 10.07
N LYS A 80 5.81 10.00 8.95
CA LYS A 80 5.09 10.94 8.07
C LYS A 80 3.76 10.38 7.61
N ASN A 81 3.73 9.15 7.13
CA ASN A 81 2.52 8.54 6.59
C ASN A 81 1.46 8.21 7.64
N THR A 82 1.86 7.95 8.88
CA THR A 82 0.95 7.44 9.92
C THR A 82 0.52 8.54 10.90
N ARG A 83 1.41 9.45 11.26
CA ARG A 83 1.23 10.39 12.37
C ARG A 83 1.16 11.84 11.96
N MET A 84 1.80 12.24 10.84
CA MET A 84 1.72 13.63 10.41
C MET A 84 0.36 13.90 9.77
N LYS A 85 -0.18 15.09 10.07
CA LYS A 85 -1.41 15.57 9.44
C LYS A 85 -1.20 15.68 7.94
N GLN A 86 -2.04 15.01 7.19
CA GLN A 86 -2.03 15.12 5.74
C GLN A 86 -2.90 16.28 5.29
N ILE A 87 -2.46 16.97 4.25
CA ILE A 87 -3.29 17.96 3.58
C ILE A 87 -4.37 17.17 2.82
N HIS A 88 -5.61 17.26 3.27
CA HIS A 88 -6.74 16.77 2.50
C HIS A 88 -6.92 17.71 1.30
N ARG A 89 -6.82 17.16 0.11
CA ARG A 89 -7.22 17.85 -1.11
C ARG A 89 -8.72 17.62 -1.28
N GLU A 90 -9.44 18.68 -1.55
CA GLU A 90 -10.85 18.56 -1.94
C GLU A 90 -10.94 17.80 -3.27
N ALA A 91 -12.01 17.01 -3.42
CA ALA A 91 -12.27 16.35 -4.68
C ALA A 91 -12.58 17.41 -5.74
N PRO A 92 -12.23 17.17 -7.02
CA PRO A 92 -12.67 18.04 -8.11
C PRO A 92 -14.18 18.18 -8.08
N THR A 93 -14.67 19.38 -8.36
CA THR A 93 -16.13 19.67 -8.38
C THR A 93 -16.77 19.39 -9.73
N GLN A 94 -15.97 19.10 -10.75
CA GLN A 94 -16.44 18.85 -12.11
C GLN A 94 -16.01 17.45 -12.57
N ALA A 95 -16.97 16.64 -12.96
CA ALA A 95 -16.74 15.31 -13.51
C ALA A 95 -15.90 15.37 -14.81
N LEU A 96 -15.15 14.29 -15.07
CA LEU A 96 -14.30 14.08 -16.24
C LEU A 96 -13.09 15.02 -16.40
N THR A 97 -12.92 15.99 -15.50
CA THR A 97 -11.79 16.94 -15.60
C THR A 97 -10.49 16.39 -15.04
N TYR A 98 -10.56 15.53 -14.03
CA TYR A 98 -9.39 14.95 -13.38
C TYR A 98 -9.50 13.44 -13.31
N TRP A 99 -8.62 12.76 -14.04
CA TRP A 99 -8.52 11.31 -14.01
C TRP A 99 -7.29 10.86 -13.23
N THR A 100 -7.44 9.80 -12.48
CA THR A 100 -6.34 9.09 -11.84
C THR A 100 -6.28 7.67 -12.37
N LEU A 101 -5.08 7.17 -12.61
CA LEU A 101 -4.88 5.79 -13.05
C LEU A 101 -3.84 5.08 -12.22
N ASP A 102 -4.03 3.79 -12.07
CA ASP A 102 -3.08 2.88 -11.42
C ASP A 102 -3.29 1.45 -11.90
N GLY A 103 -2.24 0.64 -11.77
CA GLY A 103 -2.30 -0.80 -11.99
C GLY A 103 -2.51 -1.55 -10.69
N TRP A 104 -3.24 -2.67 -10.74
CA TRP A 104 -3.46 -3.56 -9.63
C TRP A 104 -3.47 -5.01 -10.09
N ASP A 105 -2.70 -5.86 -9.42
CA ASP A 105 -2.74 -7.29 -9.64
C ASP A 105 -3.96 -7.88 -8.94
N ALA A 106 -4.96 -8.25 -9.73
CA ALA A 106 -6.19 -8.83 -9.19
C ALA A 106 -5.89 -10.07 -8.36
N GLU A 107 -6.43 -10.12 -7.14
CA GLU A 107 -6.19 -11.22 -6.21
C GLU A 107 -7.00 -12.48 -6.57
N LEU A 108 -7.04 -12.80 -7.87
CA LEU A 108 -7.70 -13.98 -8.41
C LEU A 108 -6.69 -14.82 -9.18
N PHE A 109 -6.59 -16.08 -8.80
CA PHE A 109 -5.78 -17.02 -9.55
C PHE A 109 -6.53 -17.52 -10.78
N TYR A 110 -5.86 -17.60 -11.91
CA TYR A 110 -6.44 -18.17 -13.10
C TYR A 110 -5.57 -19.28 -13.67
N GLN A 111 -6.24 -20.20 -14.37
CA GLN A 111 -5.59 -21.29 -15.06
C GLN A 111 -4.88 -20.77 -16.32
N LYS A 112 -3.57 -20.99 -16.41
CA LYS A 112 -2.80 -20.74 -17.62
C LYS A 112 -2.30 -22.08 -18.19
N LYS A 113 -2.63 -22.33 -19.45
CA LYS A 113 -2.14 -23.48 -20.20
C LYS A 113 -1.00 -23.04 -21.10
N THR A 114 0.17 -23.62 -20.91
CA THR A 114 1.35 -23.32 -21.71
C THR A 114 1.82 -24.58 -22.41
N PRO A 115 2.03 -24.56 -23.73
CA PRO A 115 2.57 -25.72 -24.45
C PRO A 115 4.00 -25.99 -24.00
N LYS A 116 4.30 -27.21 -23.63
CA LYS A 116 5.65 -27.64 -23.26
C LYS A 116 6.05 -28.83 -24.12
N THR A 117 7.22 -28.75 -24.76
CA THR A 117 7.81 -29.85 -25.53
C THR A 117 8.87 -30.53 -24.68
N VAL A 118 8.76 -31.83 -24.53
CA VAL A 118 9.76 -32.64 -23.82
C VAL A 118 10.31 -33.67 -24.79
N LYS A 119 11.63 -33.73 -24.89
CA LYS A 119 12.35 -34.80 -25.61
C LYS A 119 12.62 -35.93 -24.64
N LYS A 120 12.08 -37.11 -24.94
CA LYS A 120 12.35 -38.33 -24.20
C LYS A 120 12.65 -39.44 -25.20
N ASN A 121 13.80 -40.09 -25.07
CA ASN A 121 14.26 -41.19 -25.96
C ASN A 121 14.30 -40.83 -27.45
N GLY A 122 14.65 -39.57 -27.79
CA GLY A 122 14.71 -39.12 -29.19
C GLY A 122 13.37 -38.65 -29.78
N GLU A 123 12.26 -38.89 -29.12
CA GLU A 123 10.95 -38.40 -29.53
C GLU A 123 10.55 -37.10 -28.85
N GLU A 124 10.00 -36.18 -29.62
CA GLU A 124 9.43 -34.92 -29.10
C GLU A 124 7.94 -35.13 -28.79
N LYS A 125 7.58 -34.98 -27.49
CA LYS A 125 6.18 -34.97 -27.05
C LYS A 125 5.75 -33.59 -26.60
N ARG A 126 4.68 -33.07 -27.19
CA ARG A 126 4.04 -31.81 -26.80
C ARG A 126 2.89 -32.12 -25.86
N TYR A 127 2.85 -31.39 -24.70
CA TYR A 127 1.74 -31.45 -23.78
C TYR A 127 1.43 -30.08 -23.23
N MET A 128 0.20 -29.87 -22.77
CA MET A 128 -0.22 -28.63 -22.18
C MET A 128 0.07 -28.66 -20.67
N TYR A 129 0.98 -27.80 -20.23
CA TYR A 129 1.24 -27.60 -18.80
C TYR A 129 0.29 -26.56 -18.26
N THR A 130 -0.39 -26.89 -17.15
CA THR A 130 -1.35 -25.99 -16.50
C THR A 130 -0.78 -25.44 -15.20
N THR A 131 -0.84 -24.13 -15.05
CA THR A 131 -0.52 -23.43 -13.79
C THR A 131 -1.73 -22.67 -13.27
N TYR A 132 -1.83 -22.53 -11.94
CA TYR A 132 -2.94 -21.84 -11.26
C TYR A 132 -2.46 -20.65 -10.42
N THR A 133 -1.20 -20.27 -10.56
CA THR A 133 -0.57 -19.22 -9.74
C THR A 133 -0.49 -17.86 -10.43
N ASN A 134 -1.05 -17.76 -11.63
CA ASN A 134 -1.01 -16.51 -12.40
C ASN A 134 -2.13 -15.59 -11.95
N ARG A 135 -1.80 -14.31 -11.81
CA ARG A 135 -2.75 -13.23 -11.58
C ARG A 135 -2.77 -12.31 -12.79
N LYS A 136 -3.91 -11.69 -13.06
CA LYS A 136 -4.05 -10.67 -14.09
C LYS A 136 -3.85 -9.31 -13.48
N THR A 137 -3.12 -8.45 -14.18
CA THR A 137 -3.03 -7.04 -13.85
C THR A 137 -4.18 -6.29 -14.53
N MET A 138 -4.89 -5.50 -13.76
CA MET A 138 -5.91 -4.58 -14.24
C MET A 138 -5.42 -3.14 -14.06
N VAL A 139 -5.39 -2.38 -15.14
CA VAL A 139 -5.18 -0.93 -15.09
C VAL A 139 -6.55 -0.27 -15.14
N VAL A 140 -6.84 0.60 -14.17
CA VAL A 140 -8.11 1.33 -14.09
C VAL A 140 -7.85 2.82 -14.21
N VAL A 141 -8.66 3.50 -15.00
CA VAL A 141 -8.74 4.95 -15.10
C VAL A 141 -10.00 5.39 -14.35
N LEU A 142 -9.83 6.16 -13.29
CA LEU A 142 -10.90 6.60 -12.41
C LEU A 142 -11.11 8.11 -12.55
N ASP A 143 -12.34 8.55 -12.70
CA ASP A 143 -12.71 9.95 -12.52
C ASP A 143 -12.61 10.31 -11.04
N ALA A 144 -11.83 11.36 -10.73
CA ALA A 144 -11.56 11.73 -9.35
C ALA A 144 -12.75 12.43 -8.65
N CYS A 145 -13.64 13.05 -9.43
CA CYS A 145 -14.84 13.69 -8.91
C CYS A 145 -15.84 12.65 -8.41
N GLU A 146 -16.32 11.83 -9.32
CA GLU A 146 -17.40 10.87 -9.05
C GLU A 146 -16.88 9.52 -8.55
N LYS A 147 -15.56 9.30 -8.56
CA LYS A 147 -14.93 8.00 -8.27
C LYS A 147 -15.45 6.88 -9.17
N TYR A 148 -15.82 7.25 -10.39
CA TYR A 148 -16.35 6.36 -11.40
C TYR A 148 -15.21 5.82 -12.29
N PRO A 149 -15.16 4.50 -12.56
CA PRO A 149 -14.18 3.92 -13.48
C PRO A 149 -14.56 4.25 -14.92
N VAL A 150 -13.92 5.28 -15.46
CA VAL A 150 -14.18 5.73 -16.85
C VAL A 150 -13.56 4.79 -17.88
N GLY A 151 -12.57 3.98 -17.51
CA GLY A 151 -11.97 3.01 -18.40
C GLY A 151 -11.08 2.02 -17.68
N TYR A 152 -10.79 0.89 -18.35
CA TYR A 152 -9.90 -0.13 -17.84
C TYR A 152 -9.27 -0.95 -18.97
N ALA A 153 -8.21 -1.68 -18.63
CA ALA A 153 -7.65 -2.75 -19.44
C ALA A 153 -7.12 -3.86 -18.56
N ILE A 154 -7.14 -5.10 -19.03
CA ILE A 154 -6.71 -6.29 -18.31
C ILE A 154 -5.63 -7.01 -19.13
N GLY A 155 -4.49 -7.28 -18.50
CA GLY A 155 -3.36 -7.97 -19.13
C GLY A 155 -2.66 -8.96 -18.21
N ASP A 156 -1.60 -9.59 -18.69
CA ASP A 156 -0.80 -10.52 -17.89
C ASP A 156 0.12 -9.79 -16.89
N HIS A 157 0.50 -8.57 -17.20
CA HIS A 157 1.34 -7.70 -16.37
C HIS A 157 1.14 -6.24 -16.76
N GLU A 158 1.48 -5.33 -15.88
CA GLU A 158 1.46 -3.90 -16.17
C GLU A 158 2.49 -3.57 -17.26
N SER A 159 2.05 -2.82 -18.25
CA SER A 159 2.90 -2.40 -19.37
C SER A 159 2.44 -1.06 -19.96
N PRO A 160 3.32 -0.31 -20.64
CA PRO A 160 2.91 0.90 -21.34
C PRO A 160 1.77 0.67 -22.36
N ALA A 161 1.74 -0.49 -22.99
CA ALA A 161 0.67 -0.87 -23.92
C ALA A 161 -0.67 -0.99 -23.20
N LEU A 162 -0.69 -1.70 -22.06
CA LEU A 162 -1.88 -1.89 -21.24
C LEU A 162 -2.43 -0.57 -20.68
N ILE A 163 -1.54 0.32 -20.23
CA ILE A 163 -1.93 1.66 -19.75
C ILE A 163 -2.56 2.49 -20.89
N ARG A 164 -1.95 2.47 -22.08
CA ARG A 164 -2.50 3.16 -23.25
C ARG A 164 -3.86 2.59 -23.67
N GLU A 165 -4.04 1.29 -23.56
CA GLU A 165 -5.32 0.61 -23.82
C GLU A 165 -6.39 1.08 -22.85
N ALA A 166 -6.11 1.10 -21.53
CA ALA A 166 -7.02 1.60 -20.51
C ALA A 166 -7.45 3.06 -20.79
N LEU A 167 -6.51 3.93 -21.17
CA LEU A 167 -6.81 5.32 -21.50
C LEU A 167 -7.60 5.48 -22.80
N ARG A 168 -7.35 4.66 -23.82
CA ARG A 168 -8.18 4.63 -25.04
C ARG A 168 -9.60 4.14 -24.74
N ASN A 169 -9.72 3.11 -23.92
CA ASN A 169 -11.02 2.61 -23.45
C ASN A 169 -11.78 3.71 -22.70
N ALA A 170 -11.11 4.46 -21.81
CA ALA A 170 -11.72 5.58 -21.09
C ALA A 170 -12.27 6.64 -22.04
N VAL A 171 -11.48 7.09 -23.01
CA VAL A 171 -11.93 8.09 -24.02
C VAL A 171 -13.06 7.55 -24.89
N GLN A 172 -13.06 6.26 -25.23
CA GLN A 172 -14.12 5.66 -26.02
C GLN A 172 -15.41 5.52 -25.20
N HIS A 173 -15.28 5.14 -23.92
CA HIS A 173 -16.42 5.00 -23.01
C HIS A 173 -17.13 6.35 -22.77
N THR A 174 -16.38 7.47 -22.70
CA THR A 174 -17.02 8.79 -22.64
C THR A 174 -17.86 9.08 -23.88
N LYS A 175 -17.43 8.63 -25.07
CA LYS A 175 -18.24 8.76 -26.29
C LYS A 175 -19.53 7.95 -26.21
N GLU A 176 -19.48 6.76 -25.63
CA GLU A 176 -20.65 5.90 -25.48
C GLU A 176 -21.67 6.50 -24.48
N LEU A 177 -21.17 7.12 -23.41
CA LEU A 177 -22.02 7.73 -22.39
C LEU A 177 -22.61 9.08 -22.80
N PHE A 178 -21.83 9.91 -23.49
CA PHE A 178 -22.15 11.33 -23.70
C PHE A 178 -22.24 11.73 -25.19
N GLY A 179 -21.99 10.82 -26.12
CA GLY A 179 -21.96 11.09 -27.56
C GLY A 179 -20.64 11.70 -28.07
N GLU A 180 -19.79 12.20 -27.17
CA GLU A 180 -18.53 12.86 -27.50
C GLU A 180 -17.34 12.25 -26.74
N ARG A 181 -16.16 12.37 -27.35
CA ARG A 181 -14.92 11.92 -26.71
C ARG A 181 -14.37 13.00 -25.81
N TYR A 182 -14.22 12.68 -24.51
CA TYR A 182 -13.60 13.56 -23.53
C TYR A 182 -12.18 13.09 -23.22
N LYS A 183 -11.30 14.07 -22.99
CA LYS A 183 -9.97 13.87 -22.38
C LYS A 183 -9.93 14.63 -21.07
N PRO A 184 -9.23 14.14 -20.04
CA PRO A 184 -9.13 14.88 -18.81
C PRO A 184 -8.29 16.15 -18.99
N LEU A 185 -8.61 17.19 -18.23
CA LEU A 185 -7.76 18.37 -18.10
C LEU A 185 -6.49 18.03 -17.32
N GLN A 186 -6.63 17.20 -16.29
CA GLN A 186 -5.53 16.73 -15.44
C GLN A 186 -5.52 15.20 -15.35
N LEU A 187 -4.33 14.62 -15.40
CA LEU A 187 -4.11 13.18 -15.21
C LEU A 187 -3.09 12.96 -14.11
N GLN A 188 -3.40 12.02 -13.20
CA GLN A 188 -2.46 11.52 -12.20
C GLN A 188 -2.16 10.05 -12.46
N SER A 189 -0.89 9.70 -12.46
CA SER A 189 -0.42 8.30 -12.44
C SER A 189 0.75 8.16 -11.49
N ASP A 190 1.17 6.93 -11.26
CA ASP A 190 2.45 6.65 -10.62
C ASP A 190 3.63 6.95 -11.56
N ASN A 191 4.86 6.66 -11.09
CA ASN A 191 6.07 6.88 -11.88
C ASN A 191 6.49 5.65 -12.71
N TYR A 192 5.57 4.72 -12.96
CA TYR A 192 5.86 3.53 -13.76
C TYR A 192 6.30 3.92 -15.17
N GLN A 193 7.42 3.34 -15.63
CA GLN A 193 7.97 3.59 -16.99
C GLN A 193 8.04 5.09 -17.36
N LYS A 194 8.42 5.96 -16.42
CA LYS A 194 8.39 7.43 -16.52
C LYS A 194 8.91 7.96 -17.88
N LYS A 195 10.07 7.44 -18.35
CA LYS A 195 10.69 7.90 -19.61
C LYS A 195 9.79 7.68 -20.84
N VAL A 196 8.96 6.63 -20.83
CA VAL A 196 8.10 6.24 -21.95
C VAL A 196 6.71 6.85 -21.84
N MET A 197 6.20 6.96 -20.61
CA MET A 197 4.81 7.31 -20.38
C MET A 197 4.57 8.79 -20.16
N VAL A 198 5.50 9.53 -19.56
CA VAL A 198 5.32 10.97 -19.31
C VAL A 198 5.07 11.75 -20.58
N PRO A 199 5.84 11.59 -21.68
CA PRO A 199 5.56 12.31 -22.94
C PRO A 199 4.16 11.99 -23.50
N PHE A 200 3.68 10.77 -23.32
CA PHE A 200 2.34 10.37 -23.74
C PHE A 200 1.26 11.05 -22.87
N TYR A 201 1.45 11.10 -21.55
CA TYR A 201 0.51 11.77 -20.65
C TYR A 201 0.43 13.27 -20.91
N GLU A 202 1.58 13.93 -21.11
CA GLU A 202 1.66 15.36 -21.44
C GLU A 202 1.01 15.71 -22.79
N ALA A 203 1.09 14.81 -23.76
CA ALA A 203 0.40 14.98 -25.04
C ALA A 203 -1.12 14.75 -24.93
N MET A 204 -1.56 13.98 -23.93
CA MET A 204 -2.97 13.66 -23.73
C MET A 204 -3.71 14.70 -22.90
N THR A 205 -3.04 15.32 -21.92
CA THR A 205 -3.66 16.21 -20.93
C THR A 205 -2.93 17.53 -20.81
N LYS A 206 -3.63 18.58 -20.36
CA LYS A 206 -2.99 19.87 -20.10
C LYS A 206 -2.07 19.83 -18.87
N TYR A 207 -2.48 19.07 -17.86
CA TYR A 207 -1.72 18.96 -16.58
C TYR A 207 -1.48 17.50 -16.24
N TYR A 208 -0.23 17.08 -16.26
CA TYR A 208 0.18 15.78 -15.73
C TYR A 208 0.76 15.96 -14.34
N THR A 209 0.24 15.19 -13.38
CA THR A 209 0.69 15.22 -11.98
C THR A 209 1.16 13.83 -11.55
N PRO A 210 2.47 13.58 -11.50
CA PRO A 210 2.97 12.30 -10.99
C PRO A 210 2.61 12.15 -9.51
N ALA A 211 2.25 10.95 -9.08
CA ALA A 211 2.05 10.65 -7.68
C ALA A 211 3.37 10.83 -6.92
N ALA A 212 3.31 11.48 -5.76
CA ALA A 212 4.49 11.66 -4.90
C ALA A 212 4.97 10.30 -4.39
N LEU A 213 6.28 10.05 -4.53
CA LEU A 213 6.91 8.82 -4.05
C LEU A 213 6.59 8.59 -2.56
N GLY A 214 6.00 7.45 -2.27
CA GLY A 214 5.71 7.01 -0.91
C GLY A 214 4.50 7.65 -0.24
N ASN A 215 3.66 8.37 -0.97
CA ASN A 215 2.39 8.88 -0.50
C ASN A 215 1.22 8.09 -1.12
N ALA A 216 1.07 6.84 -0.68
CA ALA A 216 -0.03 5.96 -1.10
C ALA A 216 -1.41 6.60 -0.86
N LYS A 217 -1.57 7.33 0.25
CA LYS A 217 -2.84 7.99 0.59
C LYS A 217 -3.27 9.11 -0.37
N SER A 218 -2.41 9.55 -1.28
CA SER A 218 -2.76 10.53 -2.31
C SER A 218 -3.45 9.93 -3.52
N LYS A 219 -3.47 8.60 -3.64
CA LYS A 219 -4.07 7.90 -4.79
C LYS A 219 -5.54 7.59 -4.50
N ILE A 220 -6.42 8.25 -5.22
CA ILE A 220 -7.89 8.08 -5.13
C ILE A 220 -8.31 6.68 -5.61
N VAL A 221 -7.52 6.06 -6.49
CA VAL A 221 -7.82 4.75 -7.07
C VAL A 221 -7.57 3.58 -6.11
N GLU A 222 -6.69 3.70 -5.10
CA GLU A 222 -6.41 2.61 -4.14
C GLU A 222 -7.65 2.17 -3.34
N PRO A 223 -8.49 3.07 -2.79
CA PRO A 223 -9.75 2.68 -2.16
C PRO A 223 -10.70 1.95 -3.11
N TYR A 224 -10.69 2.28 -4.40
CA TYR A 224 -11.48 1.59 -5.42
C TYR A 224 -11.02 0.13 -5.57
N PHE A 225 -9.72 -0.13 -5.69
CA PHE A 225 -9.20 -1.50 -5.76
C PHE A 225 -9.51 -2.31 -4.51
N LYS A 226 -9.37 -1.70 -3.32
CA LYS A 226 -9.74 -2.35 -2.07
C LYS A 226 -11.21 -2.76 -2.06
N ARG A 227 -12.11 -1.88 -2.51
CA ARG A 227 -13.53 -2.15 -2.61
C ARG A 227 -13.81 -3.28 -3.62
N LEU A 228 -13.20 -3.23 -4.80
CA LEU A 228 -13.32 -4.25 -5.84
C LEU A 228 -12.87 -5.62 -5.33
N ASN A 229 -11.75 -5.67 -4.59
CA ASN A 229 -11.26 -6.90 -4.00
C ASN A 229 -12.25 -7.48 -2.99
N VAL A 230 -12.71 -6.68 -2.03
CA VAL A 230 -13.61 -7.13 -0.95
C VAL A 230 -15.00 -7.50 -1.48
N GLU A 231 -15.56 -6.67 -2.37
CA GLU A 231 -16.94 -6.85 -2.83
C GLU A 231 -17.09 -7.92 -3.90
N TYR A 232 -16.03 -8.20 -4.69
CA TYR A 232 -16.11 -9.10 -5.83
C TYR A 232 -15.07 -10.23 -5.78
N CYS A 233 -13.77 -9.92 -5.66
CA CYS A 233 -12.73 -10.94 -5.80
C CYS A 233 -12.76 -11.95 -4.67
N GLN A 234 -12.88 -11.50 -3.43
CA GLN A 234 -12.92 -12.40 -2.25
C GLN A 234 -14.10 -13.36 -2.22
N LYS A 235 -15.13 -13.11 -3.02
CA LYS A 235 -16.30 -14.00 -3.15
C LYS A 235 -16.11 -15.12 -4.17
N GLN A 236 -15.00 -15.09 -4.92
CA GLN A 236 -14.73 -16.09 -5.94
C GLN A 236 -13.96 -17.27 -5.35
N ALA A 237 -14.24 -18.47 -5.85
CA ALA A 237 -13.57 -19.70 -5.39
C ALA A 237 -12.06 -19.76 -5.69
N ASN A 238 -11.57 -18.92 -6.59
CA ASN A 238 -10.18 -18.85 -7.03
C ASN A 238 -9.43 -17.62 -6.45
N TRP A 239 -9.98 -17.01 -5.39
CA TRP A 239 -9.31 -15.94 -4.64
C TRP A 239 -8.25 -16.50 -3.70
#